data_f6a0b32f918745ef62b1910454ea8dcc
#
_entry.id   f6a0b32f918745ef62b1910454ea8dcc
#
_cell.length_a   1.000
_cell.length_b   1.000
_cell.length_c   1.000
_cell.angle_alpha   90.00
_cell.angle_beta   90.00
_cell.angle_gamma   90.00
#
_symmetry.space_group_name_H-M   'P 1'
#
loop_
_entity.id
_entity.type
_entity.pdbx_description
1 polymer ?
#
loop_
_entity_poly.entity_id
_entity_poly.type
_entity_poly.pdbx_seq_one_letter_code
_entity_poly.pdbx_strand_id
1 'polypeptide(L)'
;ASALLIYRLAVGAAAGGALSGGEVVPTLLYATVGSIALGVGLAPITLRFISRIQDVSTAVIVQFSSTFAVWVLAERLHLSGILTTVVYAMAVARTAPDVVPARVRIPSYAVWEVAVFILNALAFILVGLQLKPIVAELRGAELREYAAVAGAVCVAVMVTRIIWVMGANLLRGPHSSQGRRGAVVVAWCGMRGTVTLAAALALPADFPHRDLILFAAFLVVLGTLVIQGLTLKPLMARLGLEHDDAVEREVRLARVETLRAGAAALTDGAGDNQAAQLLRGQYEVRLAQAEARHSGREPEHAGAASGLELAAAALKATRAERRRLLELRTDGTIGDDAFHRIEEELDRAELNARTIDPDG
;
A
#
# COMPACT_ATOMS: atom_id res chain seq x y z
N ALA A 1 13.85 -4.63 6.57
CA ALA A 1 15.09 -4.65 5.77
C ALA A 1 16.32 -5.03 6.64
N SER A 2 16.60 -4.31 7.77
CA SER A 2 17.73 -4.64 8.67
C SER A 2 17.69 -6.06 9.22
N ALA A 3 16.52 -6.57 9.60
CA ALA A 3 16.37 -7.93 10.07
C ALA A 3 16.79 -8.98 9.03
N LEU A 4 16.53 -8.74 7.74
CA LEU A 4 16.94 -9.65 6.65
C LEU A 4 18.44 -9.60 6.38
N LEU A 5 19.09 -8.45 6.56
CA LEU A 5 20.55 -8.34 6.50
C LEU A 5 21.22 -9.14 7.63
N ILE A 6 20.71 -8.98 8.85
CA ILE A 6 21.18 -9.76 10.01
C ILE A 6 20.95 -11.26 9.80
N TYR A 7 19.78 -11.62 9.25
CA TYR A 7 19.46 -13.00 8.91
C TYR A 7 20.46 -13.60 7.88
N ARG A 8 20.74 -12.90 6.78
CA ARG A 8 21.72 -13.35 5.77
C ARG A 8 23.11 -13.55 6.36
N LEU A 9 23.53 -12.64 7.25
CA LEU A 9 24.81 -12.78 7.96
C LEU A 9 24.81 -13.97 8.90
N ALA A 10 23.74 -14.19 9.66
CA ALA A 10 23.61 -15.33 10.56
C ALA A 10 23.63 -16.65 9.78
N VAL A 11 22.95 -16.74 8.64
CA VAL A 11 22.96 -17.92 7.76
C VAL A 11 24.37 -18.15 7.19
N GLY A 12 25.05 -17.09 6.72
CA GLY A 12 26.43 -17.18 6.23
C GLY A 12 27.42 -17.64 7.29
N ALA A 13 27.28 -17.16 8.53
CA ALA A 13 28.08 -17.59 9.66
C ALA A 13 27.82 -19.05 10.03
N ALA A 14 26.56 -19.50 10.03
CA ALA A 14 26.17 -20.87 10.33
C ALA A 14 26.60 -21.86 9.24
N ALA A 15 26.72 -21.43 7.98
CA ALA A 15 27.20 -22.23 6.85
C ALA A 15 28.74 -22.38 6.81
N GLY A 16 29.44 -22.00 7.87
CA GLY A 16 30.89 -22.21 8.00
C GLY A 16 31.76 -21.06 7.49
N GLY A 17 31.19 -19.92 7.16
CA GLY A 17 31.92 -18.68 6.90
C GLY A 17 32.47 -18.12 8.22
N ALA A 18 33.78 -18.18 8.45
CA ALA A 18 34.42 -17.52 9.58
C ALA A 18 34.31 -16.00 9.42
N LEU A 19 33.18 -15.42 9.88
CA LEU A 19 33.04 -13.96 9.94
C LEU A 19 33.91 -13.47 11.11
N SER A 20 35.07 -12.88 10.83
CA SER A 20 35.78 -12.08 11.82
C SER A 20 34.90 -10.89 12.18
N GLY A 21 34.67 -10.62 13.48
CA GLY A 21 33.80 -9.53 13.93
C GLY A 21 34.21 -8.15 13.35
N GLY A 22 35.44 -8.00 12.88
CA GLY A 22 35.95 -6.81 12.21
C GLY A 22 35.42 -6.60 10.78
N GLU A 23 34.96 -7.63 10.09
CA GLU A 23 34.48 -7.55 8.70
C GLU A 23 32.94 -7.40 8.59
N VAL A 24 32.23 -7.78 9.65
CA VAL A 24 30.76 -7.70 9.68
C VAL A 24 30.25 -6.27 9.59
N VAL A 25 30.84 -5.37 10.36
CA VAL A 25 30.40 -3.96 10.41
C VAL A 25 30.62 -3.20 9.09
N PRO A 26 31.80 -3.28 8.44
CA PRO A 26 32.01 -2.67 7.13
C PRO A 26 31.08 -3.24 6.05
N THR A 27 30.87 -4.54 6.04
CA THR A 27 29.98 -5.21 5.08
C THR A 27 28.51 -4.77 5.25
N LEU A 28 28.05 -4.67 6.50
CA LEU A 28 26.70 -4.15 6.81
C LEU A 28 26.55 -2.69 6.41
N LEU A 29 27.55 -1.87 6.69
CA LEU A 29 27.54 -0.46 6.30
C LEU A 29 27.52 -0.32 4.78
N TYR A 30 28.40 -1.04 4.07
CA TYR A 30 28.42 -1.05 2.61
C TYR A 30 27.06 -1.48 2.03
N ALA A 31 26.52 -2.62 2.51
CA ALA A 31 25.22 -3.12 2.04
C ALA A 31 24.09 -2.15 2.33
N THR A 32 24.09 -1.48 3.49
CA THR A 32 23.02 -0.56 3.87
C THR A 32 23.12 0.78 3.11
N VAL A 33 24.28 1.43 3.17
CA VAL A 33 24.51 2.74 2.53
C VAL A 33 24.43 2.62 1.01
N GLY A 34 25.04 1.57 0.45
CA GLY A 34 24.98 1.28 -0.99
C GLY A 34 23.55 1.02 -1.47
N SER A 35 22.75 0.28 -0.69
CA SER A 35 21.33 0.04 -1.01
C SER A 35 20.52 1.33 -1.03
N ILE A 36 20.73 2.22 -0.05
CA ILE A 36 20.05 3.51 0.00
C ILE A 36 20.47 4.39 -1.17
N ALA A 37 21.77 4.51 -1.42
CA ALA A 37 22.29 5.33 -2.51
C ALA A 37 21.81 4.85 -3.88
N LEU A 38 21.82 3.54 -4.13
CA LEU A 38 21.35 2.94 -5.37
C LEU A 38 19.83 3.14 -5.55
N GLY A 39 19.03 2.92 -4.51
CA GLY A 39 17.58 3.10 -4.55
C GLY A 39 17.18 4.55 -4.85
N VAL A 40 17.78 5.52 -4.16
CA VAL A 40 17.54 6.94 -4.39
C VAL A 40 18.03 7.37 -5.77
N GLY A 41 19.20 6.89 -6.22
CA GLY A 41 19.79 7.27 -7.50
C GLY A 41 19.03 6.75 -8.72
N LEU A 42 18.42 5.56 -8.64
CA LEU A 42 17.68 4.96 -9.75
C LEU A 42 16.24 5.51 -9.89
N ALA A 43 15.65 6.02 -8.82
CA ALA A 43 14.28 6.54 -8.83
C ALA A 43 14.07 7.68 -9.86
N PRO A 44 14.89 8.75 -9.93
CA PRO A 44 14.70 9.82 -10.90
C PRO A 44 14.92 9.35 -12.35
N ILE A 45 15.79 8.37 -12.56
CA ILE A 45 16.02 7.79 -13.89
C ILE A 45 14.75 7.10 -14.38
N THR A 46 14.18 6.24 -13.57
CA THR A 46 12.93 5.53 -13.91
C THR A 46 11.78 6.50 -14.10
N LEU A 47 11.61 7.48 -13.23
CA LEU A 47 10.54 8.48 -13.35
C LEU A 47 10.67 9.30 -14.62
N ARG A 48 11.89 9.66 -15.04
CA ARG A 48 12.13 10.36 -16.30
C ARG A 48 11.73 9.52 -17.52
N PHE A 49 11.88 8.20 -17.43
CA PHE A 49 11.40 7.28 -18.47
C PHE A 49 9.88 7.18 -18.46
N ILE A 50 9.27 6.93 -17.31
CA ILE A 50 7.81 6.76 -17.17
C ILE A 50 7.06 8.04 -17.56
N SER A 51 7.58 9.22 -17.25
CA SER A 51 6.94 10.50 -17.60
C SER A 51 6.80 10.75 -19.10
N ARG A 52 7.58 10.06 -19.93
CA ARG A 52 7.51 10.16 -21.40
C ARG A 52 6.54 9.16 -22.02
N ILE A 53 6.13 8.15 -21.25
CA ILE A 53 5.22 7.10 -21.71
C ILE A 53 3.80 7.60 -21.54
N GLN A 54 3.05 7.57 -22.63
CA GLN A 54 1.65 8.01 -22.65
C GLN A 54 0.67 6.82 -22.55
N ASP A 55 1.12 5.64 -22.95
CA ASP A 55 0.34 4.42 -22.88
C ASP A 55 0.41 3.79 -21.49
N VAL A 56 -0.76 3.48 -20.92
CA VAL A 56 -0.90 2.95 -19.56
C VAL A 56 -0.24 1.58 -19.45
N SER A 57 -0.49 0.69 -20.41
CA SER A 57 0.01 -0.69 -20.39
C SER A 57 1.53 -0.71 -20.42
N THR A 58 2.14 0.07 -21.31
CA THR A 58 3.59 0.23 -21.41
C THR A 58 4.18 0.82 -20.13
N ALA A 59 3.54 1.83 -19.54
CA ALA A 59 3.99 2.43 -18.29
C ALA A 59 3.99 1.43 -17.13
N VAL A 60 2.95 0.61 -17.01
CA VAL A 60 2.84 -0.44 -16.00
C VAL A 60 3.92 -1.50 -16.18
N ILE A 61 4.13 -1.98 -17.41
CA ILE A 61 5.20 -2.95 -17.72
C ILE A 61 6.57 -2.39 -17.34
N VAL A 62 6.84 -1.12 -17.65
CA VAL A 62 8.11 -0.46 -17.29
C VAL A 62 8.25 -0.33 -15.78
N GLN A 63 7.18 -0.03 -15.02
CA GLN A 63 7.20 0.02 -13.57
C GLN A 63 7.55 -1.34 -12.96
N PHE A 64 6.91 -2.43 -13.41
CA PHE A 64 7.23 -3.78 -12.96
C PHE A 64 8.67 -4.15 -13.32
N SER A 65 9.06 -3.98 -14.58
CA SER A 65 10.39 -4.33 -15.07
C SER A 65 11.48 -3.55 -14.35
N SER A 66 11.28 -2.26 -14.08
CA SER A 66 12.25 -1.43 -13.35
C SER A 66 12.38 -1.88 -11.90
N THR A 67 11.29 -2.28 -11.24
CA THR A 67 11.33 -2.79 -9.86
C THR A 67 12.18 -4.07 -9.77
N PHE A 68 11.96 -5.02 -10.69
CA PHE A 68 12.77 -6.25 -10.76
C PHE A 68 14.23 -5.96 -11.17
N ALA A 69 14.44 -5.04 -12.13
CA ALA A 69 15.78 -4.66 -12.54
C ALA A 69 16.60 -4.03 -11.39
N VAL A 70 15.96 -3.17 -10.59
CA VAL A 70 16.58 -2.58 -9.39
C VAL A 70 16.95 -3.67 -8.38
N TRP A 71 16.07 -4.64 -8.16
CA TRP A 71 16.35 -5.76 -7.27
C TRP A 71 17.52 -6.60 -7.76
N VAL A 72 17.53 -7.02 -9.03
CA VAL A 72 18.60 -7.82 -9.64
C VAL A 72 19.93 -7.06 -9.61
N LEU A 73 19.92 -5.77 -9.92
CA LEU A 73 21.13 -4.94 -9.91
C LEU A 73 21.73 -4.84 -8.49
N ALA A 74 20.87 -4.65 -7.48
CA ALA A 74 21.31 -4.62 -6.10
C ALA A 74 21.98 -5.95 -5.67
N GLU A 75 21.36 -7.10 -6.02
CA GLU A 75 21.94 -8.42 -5.72
C GLU A 75 23.28 -8.64 -6.45
N ARG A 76 23.42 -8.17 -7.69
CA ARG A 76 24.67 -8.23 -8.46
C ARG A 76 25.79 -7.41 -7.84
N LEU A 77 25.44 -6.31 -7.18
CA LEU A 77 26.39 -5.45 -6.46
C LEU A 77 26.64 -5.89 -5.02
N HIS A 78 26.17 -7.07 -4.62
CA HIS A 78 26.23 -7.58 -3.24
C HIS A 78 25.57 -6.66 -2.22
N LEU A 79 24.56 -5.88 -2.65
CA LEU A 79 23.72 -5.04 -1.82
C LEU A 79 22.45 -5.80 -1.38
N SER A 80 21.67 -5.19 -0.50
CA SER A 80 20.37 -5.77 -0.14
C SER A 80 19.30 -5.41 -1.17
N GLY A 81 18.90 -6.35 -2.04
CA GLY A 81 17.86 -6.15 -3.03
C GLY A 81 16.55 -5.64 -2.42
N ILE A 82 16.15 -6.18 -1.26
CA ILE A 82 14.93 -5.77 -0.55
C ILE A 82 15.03 -4.32 -0.05
N LEU A 83 16.15 -3.95 0.60
CA LEU A 83 16.34 -2.58 1.09
C LEU A 83 16.38 -1.59 -0.07
N THR A 84 17.13 -1.91 -1.12
CA THR A 84 17.22 -1.07 -2.33
C THR A 84 15.86 -0.85 -2.96
N THR A 85 15.06 -1.90 -3.14
CA THR A 85 13.73 -1.80 -3.74
C THR A 85 12.77 -0.99 -2.88
N VAL A 86 12.80 -1.14 -1.55
CA VAL A 86 11.97 -0.34 -0.64
C VAL A 86 12.33 1.15 -0.73
N VAL A 87 13.62 1.47 -0.67
CA VAL A 87 14.10 2.86 -0.77
C VAL A 87 13.75 3.46 -2.14
N TYR A 88 13.97 2.68 -3.21
CA TYR A 88 13.58 3.05 -4.56
C TYR A 88 12.07 3.35 -4.67
N ALA A 89 11.22 2.44 -4.17
CA ALA A 89 9.78 2.62 -4.19
C ALA A 89 9.33 3.87 -3.40
N MET A 90 9.94 4.12 -2.24
CA MET A 90 9.67 5.34 -1.44
C MET A 90 10.09 6.61 -2.19
N ALA A 91 11.24 6.60 -2.86
CA ALA A 91 11.71 7.73 -3.65
C ALA A 91 10.81 7.98 -4.86
N VAL A 92 10.41 6.93 -5.58
CA VAL A 92 9.44 7.01 -6.67
C VAL A 92 8.10 7.55 -6.16
N ALA A 93 7.56 7.01 -5.08
CA ALA A 93 6.26 7.43 -4.52
C ALA A 93 6.22 8.91 -4.14
N ARG A 94 7.32 9.47 -3.65
CA ARG A 94 7.41 10.89 -3.30
C ARG A 94 7.37 11.83 -4.51
N THR A 95 7.94 11.40 -5.62
CA THR A 95 8.13 12.28 -6.81
C THR A 95 7.13 11.98 -7.92
N ALA A 96 6.55 10.77 -7.96
CA ALA A 96 5.61 10.36 -8.99
C ALA A 96 4.38 11.29 -9.14
N PRO A 97 3.77 11.83 -8.05
CA PRO A 97 2.63 12.73 -8.17
C PRO A 97 2.90 13.95 -9.02
N ASP A 98 4.12 14.49 -9.00
CA ASP A 98 4.48 15.71 -9.74
C ASP A 98 4.89 15.44 -11.20
N VAL A 99 5.38 14.22 -11.49
CA VAL A 99 6.05 13.92 -12.76
C VAL A 99 5.20 13.03 -13.67
N VAL A 100 4.44 12.08 -13.08
CA VAL A 100 3.64 11.11 -13.86
C VAL A 100 2.24 11.66 -14.12
N PRO A 101 1.80 11.74 -15.40
CA PRO A 101 0.45 12.22 -15.73
C PRO A 101 -0.65 11.41 -15.03
N ALA A 102 -1.72 12.10 -14.58
CA ALA A 102 -2.83 11.47 -13.86
C ALA A 102 -3.47 10.31 -14.62
N ARG A 103 -3.59 10.44 -15.96
CA ARG A 103 -4.14 9.39 -16.84
C ARG A 103 -3.37 8.05 -16.79
N VAL A 104 -2.08 8.09 -16.49
CA VAL A 104 -1.24 6.89 -16.32
C VAL A 104 -1.23 6.45 -14.87
N ARG A 105 -1.16 7.40 -13.93
CA ARG A 105 -1.02 7.15 -12.50
C ARG A 105 -2.24 6.44 -11.90
N ILE A 106 -3.47 6.91 -12.21
CA ILE A 106 -4.69 6.34 -11.65
C ILE A 106 -4.86 4.85 -12.03
N PRO A 107 -4.82 4.47 -13.33
CA PRO A 107 -4.91 3.06 -13.68
C PRO A 107 -3.75 2.21 -13.15
N SER A 108 -2.54 2.79 -13.07
CA SER A 108 -1.38 2.08 -12.51
C SER A 108 -1.62 1.64 -11.07
N TYR A 109 -2.23 2.47 -10.23
CA TYR A 109 -2.55 2.08 -8.85
C TYR A 109 -3.48 0.87 -8.79
N ALA A 110 -4.55 0.87 -9.62
CA ALA A 110 -5.48 -0.25 -9.67
C ALA A 110 -4.80 -1.56 -10.11
N VAL A 111 -3.93 -1.48 -11.14
CA VAL A 111 -3.16 -2.65 -11.59
C VAL A 111 -2.19 -3.14 -10.52
N TRP A 112 -1.50 -2.24 -9.82
CA TRP A 112 -0.61 -2.61 -8.72
C TRP A 112 -1.36 -3.27 -7.56
N GLU A 113 -2.53 -2.79 -7.20
CA GLU A 113 -3.36 -3.38 -6.15
C GLU A 113 -3.74 -4.83 -6.49
N VAL A 114 -4.23 -5.06 -7.71
CA VAL A 114 -4.55 -6.41 -8.19
C VAL A 114 -3.31 -7.29 -8.26
N ALA A 115 -2.19 -6.78 -8.77
CA ALA A 115 -0.95 -7.52 -8.89
C ALA A 115 -0.40 -7.93 -7.51
N VAL A 116 -0.40 -7.02 -6.53
CA VAL A 116 0.02 -7.33 -5.16
C VAL A 116 -0.87 -8.38 -4.52
N PHE A 117 -2.20 -8.31 -4.74
CA PHE A 117 -3.13 -9.33 -4.26
C PHE A 117 -2.80 -10.71 -4.86
N ILE A 118 -2.63 -10.80 -6.19
CA ILE A 118 -2.33 -12.05 -6.89
C ILE A 118 -0.98 -12.61 -6.44
N LEU A 119 0.06 -11.77 -6.36
CA LEU A 119 1.40 -12.20 -5.93
C LEU A 119 1.41 -12.70 -4.49
N ASN A 120 0.68 -12.06 -3.58
CA ASN A 120 0.53 -12.54 -2.22
C ASN A 120 -0.19 -13.89 -2.18
N ALA A 121 -1.31 -14.04 -2.88
CA ALA A 121 -2.05 -15.30 -2.96
C ALA A 121 -1.16 -16.42 -3.52
N LEU A 122 -0.45 -16.15 -4.62
CA LEU A 122 0.48 -17.10 -5.24
C LEU A 122 1.61 -17.50 -4.28
N ALA A 123 2.20 -16.55 -3.56
CA ALA A 123 3.23 -16.82 -2.58
C ALA A 123 2.73 -17.77 -1.47
N PHE A 124 1.52 -17.53 -0.93
CA PHE A 124 0.92 -18.41 0.07
C PHE A 124 0.62 -19.82 -0.48
N ILE A 125 0.12 -19.91 -1.72
CA ILE A 125 -0.13 -21.20 -2.38
C ILE A 125 1.17 -21.98 -2.57
N LEU A 126 2.22 -21.34 -3.11
CA LEU A 126 3.51 -21.97 -3.33
C LEU A 126 4.14 -22.50 -2.04
N VAL A 127 4.06 -21.70 -0.98
CA VAL A 127 4.56 -22.14 0.35
C VAL A 127 3.71 -23.27 0.90
N GLY A 128 2.39 -23.21 0.76
CA GLY A 128 1.49 -24.30 1.17
C GLY A 128 1.79 -25.61 0.44
N LEU A 129 2.12 -25.55 -0.84
CA LEU A 129 2.54 -26.73 -1.62
C LEU A 129 3.86 -27.34 -1.12
N GLN A 130 4.79 -26.50 -0.66
CA GLN A 130 6.06 -27.02 -0.10
C GLN A 130 5.90 -27.64 1.28
N LEU A 131 4.84 -27.32 2.00
CA LEU A 131 4.58 -27.95 3.30
C LEU A 131 4.15 -29.42 3.17
N LYS A 132 3.46 -29.77 2.07
CA LYS A 132 2.91 -31.11 1.85
C LYS A 132 3.99 -32.22 1.98
N PRO A 133 5.16 -32.16 1.31
CA PRO A 133 6.18 -33.18 1.46
C PRO A 133 6.73 -33.25 2.89
N ILE A 134 6.97 -32.09 3.54
CA ILE A 134 7.49 -32.04 4.92
C ILE A 134 6.53 -32.76 5.89
N VAL A 135 5.22 -32.47 5.80
CA VAL A 135 4.23 -33.11 6.68
C VAL A 135 4.05 -34.58 6.36
N ALA A 136 4.20 -34.99 5.08
CA ALA A 136 4.06 -36.40 4.67
C ALA A 136 5.19 -37.30 5.18
N GLU A 137 6.39 -36.76 5.38
CA GLU A 137 7.55 -37.46 5.89
C GLU A 137 7.55 -37.58 7.42
N LEU A 138 6.92 -36.63 8.12
CA LEU A 138 6.84 -36.62 9.58
C LEU A 138 5.81 -37.62 10.11
N ARG A 139 6.21 -38.52 10.97
CA ARG A 139 5.33 -39.55 11.56
C ARG A 139 5.16 -39.36 13.07
N GLY A 140 3.92 -39.39 13.51
CA GLY A 140 3.47 -39.57 14.91
C GLY A 140 4.19 -38.73 15.96
N ALA A 141 5.28 -39.20 16.50
CA ALA A 141 6.05 -38.53 17.58
C ALA A 141 6.78 -37.29 17.06
N GLU A 142 7.40 -37.36 15.89
CA GLU A 142 8.16 -36.27 15.28
C GLU A 142 7.25 -35.10 14.89
N LEU A 143 6.07 -35.38 14.37
CA LEU A 143 5.09 -34.34 14.04
C LEU A 143 4.63 -33.59 15.31
N ARG A 144 4.46 -34.29 16.43
CA ARG A 144 4.11 -33.64 17.71
C ARG A 144 5.24 -32.77 18.23
N GLU A 145 6.48 -33.24 18.12
CA GLU A 145 7.65 -32.45 18.51
C GLU A 145 7.81 -31.20 17.65
N TYR A 146 7.71 -31.31 16.32
CA TYR A 146 7.77 -30.18 15.40
C TYR A 146 6.62 -29.18 15.66
N ALA A 147 5.41 -29.67 15.89
CA ALA A 147 4.26 -28.83 16.22
C ALA A 147 4.42 -28.12 17.58
N ALA A 148 5.00 -28.81 18.58
CA ALA A 148 5.27 -28.21 19.88
C ALA A 148 6.34 -27.11 19.80
N VAL A 149 7.43 -27.36 19.07
CA VAL A 149 8.48 -26.36 18.84
C VAL A 149 7.93 -25.16 18.06
N ALA A 150 7.23 -25.41 16.96
CA ALA A 150 6.64 -24.36 16.15
C ALA A 150 5.58 -23.53 16.91
N GLY A 151 4.78 -24.21 17.76
CA GLY A 151 3.83 -23.56 18.66
C GLY A 151 4.52 -22.68 19.70
N ALA A 152 5.58 -23.19 20.32
CA ALA A 152 6.40 -22.43 21.28
C ALA A 152 7.04 -21.19 20.61
N VAL A 153 7.58 -21.34 19.40
CA VAL A 153 8.13 -20.22 18.61
C VAL A 153 7.04 -19.20 18.27
N CYS A 154 5.84 -19.65 17.89
CA CYS A 154 4.71 -18.77 17.59
C CYS A 154 4.31 -17.93 18.84
N VAL A 155 4.17 -18.58 19.98
CA VAL A 155 3.85 -17.89 21.26
C VAL A 155 4.99 -16.94 21.65
N ALA A 156 6.25 -17.37 21.53
CA ALA A 156 7.41 -16.53 21.86
C ALA A 156 7.45 -15.26 20.99
N VAL A 157 7.18 -15.37 19.68
CA VAL A 157 7.13 -14.23 18.75
C VAL A 157 6.02 -13.25 19.15
N MET A 158 4.82 -13.75 19.47
CA MET A 158 3.70 -12.90 19.92
C MET A 158 4.00 -12.19 21.24
N VAL A 159 4.48 -12.94 22.23
CA VAL A 159 4.80 -12.42 23.57
C VAL A 159 5.91 -11.38 23.52
N THR A 160 7.02 -11.68 22.82
CA THR A 160 8.13 -10.73 22.67
C THR A 160 7.68 -9.42 22.03
N ARG A 161 6.81 -9.50 21.01
CA ARG A 161 6.26 -8.30 20.39
C ARG A 161 5.38 -7.49 21.35
N ILE A 162 4.52 -8.17 22.09
CA ILE A 162 3.66 -7.50 23.08
C ILE A 162 4.52 -6.80 24.13
N ILE A 163 5.51 -7.49 24.68
CA ILE A 163 6.44 -6.93 25.67
C ILE A 163 7.17 -5.73 25.09
N TRP A 164 7.69 -5.85 23.86
CA TRP A 164 8.43 -4.77 23.21
C TRP A 164 7.56 -3.51 23.00
N VAL A 165 6.37 -3.67 22.41
CA VAL A 165 5.48 -2.54 22.09
C VAL A 165 4.95 -1.89 23.35
N MET A 166 4.55 -2.70 24.34
CA MET A 166 4.05 -2.19 25.61
C MET A 166 5.17 -1.51 26.41
N GLY A 167 6.37 -2.08 26.43
CA GLY A 167 7.55 -1.48 27.05
C GLY A 167 7.94 -0.15 26.39
N ALA A 168 7.97 -0.11 25.06
CA ALA A 168 8.23 1.12 24.32
C ALA A 168 7.16 2.20 24.58
N ASN A 169 5.90 1.81 24.71
CA ASN A 169 4.82 2.74 25.04
C ASN A 169 4.93 3.29 26.48
N LEU A 170 5.38 2.47 27.43
CA LEU A 170 5.64 2.91 28.79
C LEU A 170 6.80 3.91 28.87
N LEU A 171 7.87 3.67 28.08
CA LEU A 171 9.03 4.56 28.04
C LEU A 171 8.73 5.91 27.37
N ARG A 172 7.77 5.97 26.43
CA ARG A 172 7.35 7.21 25.76
C ARG A 172 6.44 8.11 26.61
N GLY A 173 5.93 7.61 27.73
CA GLY A 173 5.09 8.35 28.66
C GLY A 173 3.69 8.71 28.13
N PRO A 174 2.93 9.53 28.86
CA PRO A 174 1.53 9.86 28.54
C PRO A 174 1.33 10.71 27.29
N HIS A 175 2.39 11.19 26.65
CA HIS A 175 2.36 12.00 25.43
C HIS A 175 2.34 11.15 24.13
N SER A 176 2.22 9.83 24.23
CA SER A 176 2.07 9.01 23.02
C SER A 176 0.68 9.28 22.39
N SER A 177 0.67 9.73 21.15
CA SER A 177 -0.54 10.06 20.36
C SER A 177 -1.53 8.89 20.25
N GLN A 178 -1.06 7.67 20.48
CA GLN A 178 -1.85 6.44 20.33
C GLN A 178 -2.53 5.95 21.61
N GLY A 179 -2.18 6.48 22.79
CA GLY A 179 -2.70 6.00 24.08
C GLY A 179 -2.43 4.50 24.34
N ARG A 180 -2.78 4.02 25.55
CA ARG A 180 -2.57 2.60 25.93
C ARG A 180 -3.39 1.63 25.09
N ARG A 181 -4.61 2.02 24.68
CA ARG A 181 -5.50 1.18 23.86
C ARG A 181 -4.95 0.97 22.44
N GLY A 182 -4.45 2.02 21.80
CA GLY A 182 -3.80 1.92 20.50
C GLY A 182 -2.53 1.08 20.55
N ALA A 183 -1.73 1.19 21.64
CA ALA A 183 -0.54 0.36 21.81
C ALA A 183 -0.87 -1.15 21.90
N VAL A 184 -2.00 -1.53 22.52
CA VAL A 184 -2.47 -2.93 22.55
C VAL A 184 -2.78 -3.43 21.15
N VAL A 185 -3.48 -2.62 20.33
CA VAL A 185 -3.78 -2.99 18.93
C VAL A 185 -2.51 -3.14 18.10
N VAL A 186 -1.58 -2.19 18.20
CA VAL A 186 -0.27 -2.26 17.50
C VAL A 186 0.54 -3.48 17.93
N ALA A 187 0.52 -3.82 19.22
CA ALA A 187 1.15 -5.03 19.73
C ALA A 187 0.54 -6.29 19.13
N TRP A 188 -0.80 -6.34 19.07
CA TRP A 188 -1.55 -7.48 18.53
C TRP A 188 -1.42 -7.61 17.01
N CYS A 189 -1.37 -6.52 16.25
CA CYS A 189 -1.22 -6.49 14.79
C CYS A 189 0.16 -6.97 14.30
N GLY A 190 0.82 -7.86 15.02
CA GLY A 190 2.14 -8.40 14.71
C GLY A 190 2.19 -9.52 13.69
N MET A 191 1.17 -9.64 12.84
CA MET A 191 1.06 -10.70 11.82
C MET A 191 2.34 -10.82 10.99
N ARG A 192 2.80 -12.06 10.84
CA ARG A 192 3.92 -12.39 9.96
C ARG A 192 3.40 -12.69 8.55
N GLY A 193 4.17 -12.34 7.54
CA GLY A 193 3.75 -12.48 6.15
C GLY A 193 4.74 -13.23 5.28
N THR A 194 4.56 -13.10 3.98
CA THR A 194 5.33 -13.76 2.91
C THR A 194 6.84 -13.59 3.04
N VAL A 195 7.32 -12.46 3.58
CA VAL A 195 8.76 -12.21 3.78
C VAL A 195 9.39 -13.23 4.75
N THR A 196 8.67 -13.63 5.81
CA THR A 196 9.15 -14.63 6.75
C THR A 196 9.30 -16.00 6.08
N LEU A 197 8.32 -16.36 5.25
CA LEU A 197 8.34 -17.60 4.48
C LEU A 197 9.42 -17.59 3.41
N ALA A 198 9.56 -16.49 2.67
CA ALA A 198 10.60 -16.33 1.67
C ALA A 198 12.00 -16.43 2.29
N ALA A 199 12.21 -15.85 3.48
CA ALA A 199 13.46 -15.97 4.21
C ALA A 199 13.75 -17.43 4.60
N ALA A 200 12.77 -18.16 5.11
CA ALA A 200 12.93 -19.57 5.46
C ALA A 200 13.24 -20.43 4.22
N LEU A 201 12.56 -20.20 3.10
CA LEU A 201 12.79 -20.90 1.83
C LEU A 201 14.18 -20.63 1.23
N ALA A 202 14.75 -19.47 1.49
CA ALA A 202 16.08 -19.08 1.02
C ALA A 202 17.22 -19.82 1.76
N LEU A 203 16.92 -20.65 2.76
CA LEU A 203 17.93 -21.50 3.41
C LEU A 203 18.48 -22.53 2.42
N PRO A 204 19.82 -22.78 2.43
CA PRO A 204 20.44 -23.84 1.65
C PRO A 204 19.79 -25.20 1.91
N ALA A 205 19.82 -26.10 0.92
CA ALA A 205 19.17 -27.41 1.05
C ALA A 205 19.83 -28.30 2.13
N ASP A 206 21.11 -28.11 2.37
CA ASP A 206 21.94 -28.83 3.34
C ASP A 206 21.98 -28.15 4.74
N PHE A 207 21.15 -27.12 4.96
CA PHE A 207 21.12 -26.41 6.24
C PHE A 207 20.56 -27.31 7.36
N PRO A 208 21.22 -27.36 8.54
CA PRO A 208 20.79 -28.22 9.65
C PRO A 208 19.35 -27.90 10.06
N HIS A 209 18.52 -28.93 10.22
CA HIS A 209 17.10 -28.82 10.62
C HIS A 209 16.24 -27.89 9.72
N ARG A 210 16.58 -27.80 8.43
CA ARG A 210 15.88 -26.95 7.48
C ARG A 210 14.35 -27.19 7.47
N ASP A 211 13.93 -28.47 7.52
CA ASP A 211 12.51 -28.83 7.48
C ASP A 211 11.75 -28.36 8.74
N LEU A 212 12.38 -28.46 9.91
CA LEU A 212 11.82 -27.89 11.14
C LEU A 212 11.67 -26.37 11.06
N ILE A 213 12.68 -25.68 10.49
CA ILE A 213 12.63 -24.21 10.34
C ILE A 213 11.53 -23.81 9.36
N LEU A 214 11.40 -24.50 8.22
CA LEU A 214 10.33 -24.27 7.25
C LEU A 214 8.95 -24.53 7.83
N PHE A 215 8.79 -25.66 8.54
CA PHE A 215 7.55 -25.99 9.23
C PHE A 215 7.19 -24.95 10.29
N ALA A 216 8.15 -24.55 11.13
CA ALA A 216 7.94 -23.53 12.15
C ALA A 216 7.61 -22.16 11.56
N ALA A 217 8.31 -21.74 10.51
CA ALA A 217 8.03 -20.48 9.81
C ALA A 217 6.60 -20.47 9.24
N PHE A 218 6.18 -21.56 8.60
CA PHE A 218 4.83 -21.70 8.09
C PHE A 218 3.78 -21.65 9.20
N LEU A 219 3.97 -22.42 10.27
CA LEU A 219 3.01 -22.46 11.39
C LEU A 219 2.92 -21.11 12.10
N VAL A 220 4.04 -20.38 12.26
CA VAL A 220 4.07 -19.03 12.82
C VAL A 220 3.32 -18.06 11.93
N VAL A 221 3.52 -18.10 10.62
CA VAL A 221 2.80 -17.21 9.68
C VAL A 221 1.32 -17.52 9.68
N LEU A 222 0.94 -18.79 9.51
CA LEU A 222 -0.45 -19.22 9.52
C LEU A 222 -1.12 -18.93 10.86
N GLY A 223 -0.47 -19.28 11.97
CA GLY A 223 -0.98 -19.05 13.32
C GLY A 223 -1.19 -17.57 13.61
N THR A 224 -0.22 -16.71 13.27
CA THR A 224 -0.37 -15.27 13.47
C THR A 224 -1.44 -14.68 12.56
N LEU A 225 -1.53 -15.07 11.29
CA LEU A 225 -2.58 -14.59 10.37
C LEU A 225 -3.98 -15.01 10.81
N VAL A 226 -4.15 -16.28 11.20
CA VAL A 226 -5.46 -16.80 11.60
C VAL A 226 -5.86 -16.25 12.98
N ILE A 227 -5.01 -16.42 13.99
CA ILE A 227 -5.35 -16.03 15.37
C ILE A 227 -5.50 -14.52 15.47
N GLN A 228 -4.49 -13.76 15.04
CA GLN A 228 -4.50 -12.31 15.16
C GLN A 228 -5.50 -11.67 14.20
N GLY A 229 -5.62 -12.19 12.95
CA GLY A 229 -6.56 -11.68 11.96
C GLY A 229 -8.02 -11.86 12.40
N LEU A 230 -8.41 -13.05 12.86
CA LEU A 230 -9.79 -13.31 13.30
C LEU A 230 -10.14 -12.59 14.61
N THR A 231 -9.16 -12.37 15.50
CA THR A 231 -9.39 -11.74 16.79
C THR A 231 -9.21 -10.23 16.79
N LEU A 232 -8.66 -9.63 15.74
CA LEU A 232 -8.41 -8.20 15.65
C LEU A 232 -9.69 -7.37 15.73
N LYS A 233 -10.69 -7.72 14.91
CA LYS A 233 -11.99 -7.01 14.91
C LYS A 233 -12.67 -7.01 16.28
N PRO A 234 -12.88 -8.17 16.95
CA PRO A 234 -13.45 -8.19 18.29
C PRO A 234 -12.56 -7.50 19.34
N LEU A 235 -11.23 -7.49 19.17
CA LEU A 235 -10.34 -6.75 20.05
C LEU A 235 -10.55 -5.24 19.92
N MET A 236 -10.61 -4.72 18.69
CA MET A 236 -10.87 -3.29 18.43
C MET A 236 -12.23 -2.85 18.99
N ALA A 237 -13.27 -3.67 18.81
CA ALA A 237 -14.59 -3.43 19.37
C ALA A 237 -14.55 -3.30 20.90
N ARG A 238 -13.89 -4.25 21.59
CA ARG A 238 -13.74 -4.22 23.06
C ARG A 238 -12.94 -3.02 23.58
N LEU A 239 -12.00 -2.51 22.79
CA LEU A 239 -11.19 -1.35 23.14
C LEU A 239 -11.89 -0.01 22.83
N GLY A 240 -13.04 -0.04 22.16
CA GLY A 240 -13.76 1.15 21.73
C GLY A 240 -12.99 1.97 20.68
N LEU A 241 -12.27 1.27 19.78
CA LEU A 241 -11.46 1.87 18.72
C LEU A 241 -12.09 1.64 17.32
N GLU A 242 -13.39 1.35 17.29
CA GLU A 242 -14.09 1.03 16.02
C GLU A 242 -14.20 2.22 15.07
N HIS A 243 -14.11 3.44 15.57
CA HIS A 243 -14.17 4.66 14.78
C HIS A 243 -12.95 5.52 15.07
N ASP A 244 -11.84 5.21 14.39
CA ASP A 244 -10.73 6.16 14.33
C ASP A 244 -10.92 7.05 13.10
N ASP A 245 -11.66 8.14 13.28
CA ASP A 245 -11.87 9.19 12.27
C ASP A 245 -10.60 10.01 12.01
N ALA A 246 -9.43 9.60 12.50
CA ALA A 246 -8.20 10.38 12.34
C ALA A 246 -7.86 10.59 10.87
N VAL A 247 -7.87 9.53 10.07
CA VAL A 247 -7.61 9.61 8.62
C VAL A 247 -8.68 10.46 7.93
N GLU A 248 -9.95 10.28 8.29
CA GLU A 248 -11.03 11.05 7.72
C GLU A 248 -10.98 12.52 8.13
N ARG A 249 -10.55 12.82 9.36
CA ARG A 249 -10.28 14.22 9.78
C ARG A 249 -9.14 14.84 8.98
N GLU A 250 -8.05 14.10 8.77
CA GLU A 250 -6.93 14.55 7.94
C GLU A 250 -7.36 14.76 6.48
N VAL A 251 -8.16 13.85 5.92
CA VAL A 251 -8.72 13.97 4.57
C VAL A 251 -9.64 15.20 4.46
N ARG A 252 -10.50 15.43 5.46
CA ARG A 252 -11.37 16.62 5.49
C ARG A 252 -10.54 17.89 5.56
N LEU A 253 -9.51 17.95 6.41
CA LEU A 253 -8.61 19.10 6.50
C LEU A 253 -7.87 19.34 5.19
N ALA A 254 -7.24 18.30 4.64
CA ALA A 254 -6.52 18.40 3.38
C ALA A 254 -7.40 18.87 2.23
N ARG A 255 -8.65 18.40 2.19
CA ARG A 255 -9.64 18.84 1.18
C ARG A 255 -9.96 20.33 1.29
N VAL A 256 -10.15 20.85 2.50
CA VAL A 256 -10.38 22.29 2.72
C VAL A 256 -9.17 23.11 2.26
N GLU A 257 -7.98 22.73 2.69
CA GLU A 257 -6.75 23.48 2.36
C GLU A 257 -6.43 23.45 0.86
N THR A 258 -6.61 22.31 0.19
CA THR A 258 -6.37 22.20 -1.26
C THR A 258 -7.40 22.99 -2.07
N LEU A 259 -8.70 22.97 -1.68
CA LEU A 259 -9.74 23.77 -2.33
C LEU A 259 -9.51 25.27 -2.12
N ARG A 260 -9.08 25.67 -0.92
CA ARG A 260 -8.74 27.08 -0.62
C ARG A 260 -7.57 27.58 -1.48
N ALA A 261 -6.52 26.77 -1.61
CA ALA A 261 -5.41 27.09 -2.49
C ALA A 261 -5.83 27.20 -3.97
N GLY A 262 -6.69 26.28 -4.43
CA GLY A 262 -7.25 26.33 -5.79
C GLY A 262 -8.09 27.58 -6.04
N ALA A 263 -8.97 27.96 -5.10
CA ALA A 263 -9.77 29.19 -5.18
C ALA A 263 -8.89 30.45 -5.20
N ALA A 264 -7.85 30.50 -4.37
CA ALA A 264 -6.90 31.63 -4.34
C ALA A 264 -6.15 31.78 -5.67
N ALA A 265 -5.68 30.69 -6.26
CA ALA A 265 -4.98 30.72 -7.56
C ALA A 265 -5.87 31.25 -8.70
N LEU A 266 -7.19 31.04 -8.62
CA LEU A 266 -8.16 31.60 -9.58
C LEU A 266 -8.42 33.11 -9.34
N THR A 267 -8.08 33.61 -8.16
CA THR A 267 -8.23 35.04 -7.82
C THR A 267 -7.03 35.85 -8.29
N ASP A 268 -5.82 35.30 -8.13
CA ASP A 268 -4.57 36.02 -8.40
C ASP A 268 -4.14 36.02 -9.88
N GLY A 269 -4.60 35.08 -10.69
CA GLY A 269 -4.06 34.84 -12.04
C GLY A 269 -5.03 35.03 -13.21
N ALA A 270 -6.32 35.08 -12.96
CA ALA A 270 -7.29 35.16 -14.02
C ALA A 270 -7.83 36.62 -14.17
N GLY A 271 -7.48 37.28 -15.26
CA GLY A 271 -8.23 38.43 -15.69
C GLY A 271 -9.74 38.12 -15.69
N ASP A 272 -10.58 39.14 -15.70
CA ASP A 272 -12.05 39.09 -15.52
C ASP A 272 -12.75 38.30 -16.64
N ASN A 273 -12.32 37.10 -16.92
CA ASN A 273 -12.84 36.19 -17.94
C ASN A 273 -14.03 35.41 -17.36
N GLN A 274 -15.12 35.34 -18.09
CA GLN A 274 -16.35 34.65 -17.72
C GLN A 274 -16.11 33.19 -17.30
N ALA A 275 -15.18 32.50 -17.94
CA ALA A 275 -14.79 31.14 -17.58
C ALA A 275 -14.14 31.07 -16.18
N ALA A 276 -13.30 32.04 -15.82
CA ALA A 276 -12.68 32.10 -14.51
C ALA A 276 -13.71 32.42 -13.40
N GLN A 277 -14.70 33.24 -13.68
CA GLN A 277 -15.81 33.53 -12.77
C GLN A 277 -16.66 32.29 -12.50
N LEU A 278 -17.00 31.50 -13.54
CA LEU A 278 -17.75 30.25 -13.41
C LEU A 278 -16.99 29.23 -12.58
N LEU A 279 -15.69 29.04 -12.85
CA LEU A 279 -14.83 28.13 -12.09
C LEU A 279 -14.70 28.59 -10.63
N ARG A 280 -14.54 29.88 -10.37
CA ARG A 280 -14.47 30.44 -9.01
C ARG A 280 -15.73 30.11 -8.23
N GLY A 281 -16.91 30.31 -8.81
CA GLY A 281 -18.19 29.96 -8.18
C GLY A 281 -18.26 28.46 -7.83
N GLN A 282 -17.78 27.55 -8.70
CA GLN A 282 -17.71 26.12 -8.40
C GLN A 282 -16.76 25.81 -7.23
N TYR A 283 -15.60 26.47 -7.19
CA TYR A 283 -14.64 26.27 -6.09
C TYR A 283 -15.17 26.81 -4.77
N GLU A 284 -15.88 27.95 -4.76
CA GLU A 284 -16.50 28.51 -3.56
C GLU A 284 -17.56 27.57 -2.97
N VAL A 285 -18.42 26.99 -3.81
CA VAL A 285 -19.43 26.00 -3.38
C VAL A 285 -18.76 24.76 -2.79
N ARG A 286 -17.75 24.22 -3.46
CA ARG A 286 -17.00 23.04 -2.99
C ARG A 286 -16.27 23.33 -1.67
N LEU A 287 -15.68 24.51 -1.54
CA LEU A 287 -14.99 24.94 -0.33
C LEU A 287 -15.94 25.06 0.85
N ALA A 288 -17.08 25.74 0.66
CA ALA A 288 -18.09 25.87 1.69
C ALA A 288 -18.62 24.51 2.19
N GLN A 289 -18.85 23.55 1.29
CA GLN A 289 -19.24 22.19 1.64
C GLN A 289 -18.13 21.45 2.42
N ALA A 290 -16.87 21.60 1.99
CA ALA A 290 -15.75 20.96 2.68
C ALA A 290 -15.54 21.54 4.09
N GLU A 291 -15.68 22.85 4.27
CA GLU A 291 -15.58 23.54 5.57
C GLU A 291 -16.72 23.14 6.50
N ALA A 292 -17.97 23.02 5.99
CA ALA A 292 -19.10 22.53 6.77
C ALA A 292 -18.86 21.09 7.29
N ARG A 293 -18.42 20.18 6.43
CA ARG A 293 -18.07 18.80 6.82
C ARG A 293 -16.89 18.74 7.79
N HIS A 294 -15.91 19.62 7.65
CA HIS A 294 -14.75 19.67 8.56
C HIS A 294 -15.16 20.17 9.95
N SER A 295 -16.06 21.16 10.03
CA SER A 295 -16.56 21.73 11.29
C SER A 295 -17.65 20.91 11.97
N GLY A 296 -18.11 19.80 11.35
CA GLY A 296 -19.22 18.99 11.87
C GLY A 296 -20.57 19.71 11.89
N ARG A 297 -20.69 20.80 11.13
CA ARG A 297 -21.97 21.51 10.92
C ARG A 297 -22.66 20.90 9.72
N GLU A 298 -23.96 20.68 9.82
CA GLU A 298 -24.76 20.47 8.62
C GLU A 298 -24.63 21.72 7.73
N PRO A 299 -24.35 21.56 6.43
CA PRO A 299 -24.21 22.70 5.53
C PRO A 299 -25.51 23.52 5.56
N GLU A 300 -25.40 24.78 5.95
CA GLU A 300 -26.55 25.71 5.90
C GLU A 300 -27.17 25.66 4.51
N HIS A 301 -28.49 25.53 4.46
CA HIS A 301 -29.33 25.04 3.37
C HIS A 301 -29.12 25.62 1.96
N ALA A 302 -28.41 26.73 1.78
CA ALA A 302 -28.29 27.38 0.47
C ALA A 302 -27.14 26.82 -0.41
N GLY A 303 -26.01 26.37 0.19
CA GLY A 303 -24.85 25.85 -0.57
C GLY A 303 -24.88 24.35 -0.77
N ALA A 304 -25.45 23.60 0.19
CA ALA A 304 -25.52 22.14 0.13
C ALA A 304 -26.61 21.65 -0.82
N ALA A 305 -27.78 22.26 -0.76
CA ALA A 305 -28.88 21.99 -1.71
C ALA A 305 -28.42 22.22 -3.16
N SER A 306 -27.73 23.34 -3.40
CA SER A 306 -27.17 23.66 -4.73
C SER A 306 -26.11 22.64 -5.20
N GLY A 307 -25.28 22.09 -4.30
CA GLY A 307 -24.27 21.08 -4.64
C GLY A 307 -24.88 19.72 -4.96
N LEU A 308 -25.86 19.28 -4.16
CA LEU A 308 -26.57 18.01 -4.38
C LEU A 308 -27.45 18.09 -5.64
N GLU A 309 -28.13 19.22 -5.86
CA GLU A 309 -28.91 19.47 -7.08
C GLU A 309 -28.01 19.48 -8.32
N LEU A 310 -26.83 20.09 -8.24
CA LEU A 310 -25.85 20.10 -9.33
C LEU A 310 -25.34 18.70 -9.62
N ALA A 311 -25.00 17.91 -8.58
CA ALA A 311 -24.57 16.53 -8.73
C ALA A 311 -25.67 15.65 -9.34
N ALA A 312 -26.91 15.78 -8.86
CA ALA A 312 -28.06 15.07 -9.39
C ALA A 312 -28.36 15.46 -10.86
N ALA A 313 -28.24 16.72 -11.20
CA ALA A 313 -28.39 17.21 -12.56
C ALA A 313 -27.28 16.68 -13.48
N ALA A 314 -26.02 16.68 -13.02
CA ALA A 314 -24.89 16.13 -13.75
C ALA A 314 -25.06 14.63 -14.01
N LEU A 315 -25.44 13.84 -12.99
CA LEU A 315 -25.70 12.40 -13.12
C LEU A 315 -26.87 12.12 -14.08
N LYS A 316 -27.92 12.95 -14.06
CA LYS A 316 -29.06 12.85 -15.00
C LYS A 316 -28.61 13.11 -16.43
N ALA A 317 -27.77 14.13 -16.65
CA ALA A 317 -27.22 14.45 -17.96
C ALA A 317 -26.33 13.29 -18.48
N THR A 318 -25.39 12.80 -17.67
CA THR A 318 -24.49 11.68 -18.03
C THR A 318 -25.28 10.40 -18.37
N ARG A 319 -26.38 10.12 -17.65
CA ARG A 319 -27.27 9.00 -17.99
C ARG A 319 -27.98 9.17 -19.33
N ALA A 320 -28.35 10.39 -19.70
CA ALA A 320 -28.94 10.67 -21.00
C ALA A 320 -27.92 10.53 -22.14
N GLU A 321 -26.73 11.05 -21.94
CA GLU A 321 -25.60 10.92 -22.87
C GLU A 321 -25.24 9.44 -23.08
N ARG A 322 -25.16 8.65 -22.02
CA ARG A 322 -24.88 7.19 -22.09
C ARG A 322 -25.95 6.45 -22.90
N ARG A 323 -27.24 6.79 -22.71
CA ARG A 323 -28.31 6.20 -23.54
C ARG A 323 -28.13 6.52 -25.02
N ARG A 324 -27.83 7.78 -25.31
CA ARG A 324 -27.59 8.20 -26.71
C ARG A 324 -26.38 7.52 -27.35
N LEU A 325 -25.31 7.36 -26.56
CA LEU A 325 -24.11 6.64 -26.97
C LEU A 325 -24.41 5.18 -27.34
N LEU A 326 -25.22 4.50 -26.52
CA LEU A 326 -25.66 3.13 -26.81
C LEU A 326 -26.51 3.02 -28.07
N GLU A 327 -27.42 3.97 -28.31
CA GLU A 327 -28.21 4.06 -29.54
C GLU A 327 -27.28 4.18 -30.76
N LEU A 328 -26.34 5.12 -30.74
CA LEU A 328 -25.39 5.35 -31.85
C LEU A 328 -24.53 4.12 -32.15
N ARG A 329 -24.21 3.31 -31.14
CA ARG A 329 -23.53 2.03 -31.32
C ARG A 329 -24.48 1.01 -31.95
N THR A 330 -25.71 0.91 -31.45
CA THR A 330 -26.71 -0.05 -31.93
C THR A 330 -27.10 0.22 -33.38
N ASP A 331 -27.22 1.48 -33.75
CA ASP A 331 -27.54 1.94 -35.11
C ASP A 331 -26.34 1.81 -36.07
N GLY A 332 -25.17 1.41 -35.57
CA GLY A 332 -23.96 1.29 -36.38
C GLY A 332 -23.35 2.62 -36.81
N THR A 333 -23.78 3.74 -36.23
CA THR A 333 -23.25 5.08 -36.52
C THR A 333 -21.84 5.22 -36.02
N ILE A 334 -21.47 4.56 -34.93
CA ILE A 334 -20.13 4.55 -34.33
C ILE A 334 -19.64 3.13 -34.13
N GLY A 335 -18.33 2.92 -34.30
CA GLY A 335 -17.66 1.66 -34.00
C GLY A 335 -17.27 1.52 -32.52
N ASP A 336 -16.80 0.33 -32.16
CA ASP A 336 -16.44 -0.01 -30.77
C ASP A 336 -15.34 0.89 -30.19
N ASP A 337 -14.34 1.28 -30.96
CA ASP A 337 -13.25 2.15 -30.50
C ASP A 337 -13.75 3.54 -30.10
N ALA A 338 -14.68 4.11 -30.90
CA ALA A 338 -15.30 5.39 -30.60
C ALA A 338 -16.23 5.29 -29.40
N PHE A 339 -17.00 4.18 -29.32
CA PHE A 339 -17.87 3.89 -28.18
C PHE A 339 -17.07 3.88 -26.88
N HIS A 340 -16.01 3.06 -26.77
CA HIS A 340 -15.22 2.94 -25.56
C HIS A 340 -14.52 4.24 -25.13
N ARG A 341 -14.11 5.07 -26.08
CA ARG A 341 -13.53 6.38 -25.77
C ARG A 341 -14.51 7.31 -25.08
N ILE A 342 -15.72 7.43 -25.64
CA ILE A 342 -16.75 8.28 -25.05
C ILE A 342 -17.30 7.67 -23.75
N GLU A 343 -17.44 6.35 -23.66
CA GLU A 343 -17.81 5.65 -22.43
C GLU A 343 -16.84 5.98 -21.28
N GLU A 344 -15.53 5.97 -21.53
CA GLU A 344 -14.51 6.33 -20.53
C GLU A 344 -14.64 7.80 -20.08
N GLU A 345 -14.97 8.72 -21.00
CA GLU A 345 -15.22 10.12 -20.67
C GLU A 345 -16.46 10.28 -19.77
N LEU A 346 -17.54 9.57 -20.07
CA LEU A 346 -18.77 9.58 -19.28
C LEU A 346 -18.56 8.95 -17.90
N ASP A 347 -17.76 7.88 -17.80
CA ASP A 347 -17.41 7.25 -16.52
C ASP A 347 -16.62 8.21 -15.63
N ARG A 348 -15.68 8.95 -16.20
CA ARG A 348 -14.94 10.00 -15.47
C ARG A 348 -15.87 11.14 -15.02
N ALA A 349 -16.81 11.55 -15.86
CA ALA A 349 -17.79 12.58 -15.50
C ALA A 349 -18.71 12.10 -14.36
N GLU A 350 -19.16 10.84 -14.40
CA GLU A 350 -19.96 10.23 -13.35
C GLU A 350 -19.19 10.15 -12.02
N LEU A 351 -17.93 9.70 -12.03
CA LEU A 351 -17.08 9.67 -10.85
C LEU A 351 -16.87 11.06 -10.24
N ASN A 352 -16.66 12.08 -11.09
CA ASN A 352 -16.53 13.46 -10.62
C ASN A 352 -17.83 13.98 -9.99
N ALA A 353 -18.99 13.67 -10.56
CA ALA A 353 -20.29 14.05 -10.01
C ALA A 353 -20.55 13.36 -8.65
N ARG A 354 -20.23 12.07 -8.51
CA ARG A 354 -20.33 11.32 -7.24
C ARG A 354 -19.36 11.81 -6.17
N THR A 355 -18.22 12.40 -6.53
CA THR A 355 -17.30 12.98 -5.55
C THR A 355 -17.92 14.21 -4.85
N ILE A 356 -18.91 14.85 -5.47
CA ILE A 356 -19.70 15.94 -4.88
C ILE A 356 -20.74 15.39 -3.91
N ASP A 357 -21.28 14.18 -4.17
CA ASP A 357 -22.24 13.46 -3.32
C ASP A 357 -21.72 12.03 -3.01
N PRO A 358 -20.94 11.84 -1.94
CA PRO A 358 -20.37 10.54 -1.59
C PRO A 358 -21.38 9.54 -0.98
N ASP A 359 -22.61 9.98 -0.66
CA ASP A 359 -23.65 9.17 -0.03
C ASP A 359 -24.75 8.72 -1.01
N GLY A 360 -24.61 8.97 -2.31
CA GLY A 360 -25.56 8.67 -3.38
C GLY A 360 -25.29 7.37 -4.14
#